data_27ed769374e8f4fc9ddf18fc895e3448
#
_entry.id   27ed769374e8f4fc9ddf18fc895e3448
#
_cell.length_a   1.000
_cell.length_b   1.000
_cell.length_c   1.000
_cell.angle_alpha   90.00
_cell.angle_beta   90.00
_cell.angle_gamma   90.00
#
_symmetry.space_group_name_H-M   'P 1'
#
loop_
_entity.id
_entity.type
_entity.pdbx_description
1 polymer ?
#
loop_
_entity_poly.entity_id
_entity_poly.type
_entity_poly.pdbx_seq_one_letter_code
_entity_poly.pdbx_strand_id
1 'polypeptide(L)'
;ELNHLAQRVKAQCGLVLAMGSDVRDQVAAQYGKTSGMTAMRDYVDSIYRAFAEYVLDADDIPTAGTPAKLTVDGSRLMAAIGSGEPFDLLALLPRQYRGDVDAVEAELDAIVGLDEVKDFVRGIAQNVQAQQKRKAQGLKVADVNMHMIFTGNPGTGKTTIARILAKYLKAIGALRGGQLVEVTRADLVGRYVGHTAPLTNQVIQSALGGVLFIDEAYSLYRGGEDSFGLEAIDTQVERRPCPAQ
;
A
#
# COMPACT_ATOMS: atom_id res chain seq x y z
N GLU A 1 12.41 -16.26 -5.79
CA GLU A 1 12.26 -15.00 -5.04
C GLU A 1 13.39 -14.82 -4.02
N LEU A 2 13.66 -15.76 -3.10
CA LEU A 2 14.71 -15.61 -2.06
C LEU A 2 16.14 -15.52 -2.63
N ASN A 3 16.44 -16.25 -3.71
CA ASN A 3 17.72 -16.11 -4.39
C ASN A 3 17.88 -14.73 -5.04
N HIS A 4 16.78 -14.19 -5.57
CA HIS A 4 16.74 -12.85 -6.13
C HIS A 4 16.89 -11.78 -5.04
N LEU A 5 16.25 -11.99 -3.86
CA LEU A 5 16.46 -11.14 -2.69
C LEU A 5 17.94 -11.09 -2.29
N ALA A 6 18.59 -12.25 -2.15
CA ALA A 6 20.01 -12.31 -1.77
C ALA A 6 20.93 -11.57 -2.77
N GLN A 7 20.63 -11.68 -4.07
CA GLN A 7 21.35 -10.95 -5.11
C GLN A 7 21.12 -9.44 -5.02
N ARG A 8 19.88 -8.99 -4.81
CA ARG A 8 19.54 -7.56 -4.67
C ARG A 8 20.20 -6.95 -3.43
N VAL A 9 20.13 -7.65 -2.29
CA VAL A 9 20.76 -7.21 -1.04
C VAL A 9 22.29 -7.12 -1.21
N LYS A 10 22.90 -8.08 -1.89
CA LYS A 10 24.33 -8.04 -2.20
C LYS A 10 24.70 -6.88 -3.12
N ALA A 11 23.93 -6.66 -4.18
CA ALA A 11 24.24 -5.64 -5.19
C ALA A 11 24.05 -4.20 -4.70
N GLN A 12 23.04 -3.97 -3.86
CA GLN A 12 22.62 -2.62 -3.47
C GLN A 12 22.95 -2.27 -2.01
N CYS A 13 22.97 -3.25 -1.12
CA CYS A 13 23.30 -3.06 0.29
C CYS A 13 24.75 -3.52 0.63
N GLY A 14 25.44 -4.19 -0.29
CA GLY A 14 26.79 -4.72 -0.04
C GLY A 14 26.83 -5.92 0.93
N LEU A 15 25.68 -6.44 1.37
CA LEU A 15 25.57 -7.49 2.37
C LEU A 15 25.49 -8.88 1.74
N VAL A 16 26.19 -9.86 2.29
CA VAL A 16 26.09 -11.26 1.88
C VAL A 16 25.08 -11.98 2.78
N LEU A 17 23.88 -12.21 2.24
CA LEU A 17 22.75 -12.72 2.99
C LEU A 17 22.80 -14.25 3.14
N ALA A 18 22.80 -14.73 4.38
CA ALA A 18 22.66 -16.15 4.76
C ALA A 18 21.26 -16.37 5.37
N MET A 19 20.53 -17.36 4.86
CA MET A 19 19.17 -17.68 5.28
C MET A 19 19.03 -19.17 5.55
N GLY A 20 18.43 -19.54 6.70
CA GLY A 20 18.10 -20.91 7.06
C GLY A 20 16.82 -21.42 6.39
N SER A 21 16.46 -22.69 6.69
CA SER A 21 15.18 -23.27 6.26
C SER A 21 13.98 -22.60 6.93
N ASP A 22 14.13 -22.19 8.19
CA ASP A 22 13.17 -21.45 8.99
C ASP A 22 12.67 -20.17 8.31
N VAL A 23 13.59 -19.40 7.71
CA VAL A 23 13.26 -18.20 6.93
C VAL A 23 12.50 -18.55 5.66
N ARG A 24 12.86 -19.64 5.00
CA ARG A 24 12.16 -20.12 3.79
C ARG A 24 10.72 -20.53 4.12
N ASP A 25 10.53 -21.22 5.23
CA ASP A 25 9.21 -21.65 5.70
C ASP A 25 8.35 -20.44 6.10
N GLN A 26 8.94 -19.45 6.76
CA GLN A 26 8.27 -18.18 7.11
C GLN A 26 7.82 -17.40 5.86
N VAL A 27 8.67 -17.31 4.83
CA VAL A 27 8.33 -16.66 3.56
C VAL A 27 7.28 -17.48 2.81
N ALA A 28 7.37 -18.80 2.81
CA ALA A 28 6.38 -19.68 2.18
C ALA A 28 5.01 -19.58 2.87
N ALA A 29 4.97 -19.38 4.18
CA ALA A 29 3.74 -19.20 4.95
C ALA A 29 2.96 -17.93 4.54
N GLN A 30 3.65 -16.95 3.90
CA GLN A 30 2.98 -15.76 3.33
C GLN A 30 2.25 -16.07 2.01
N TYR A 31 2.41 -17.26 1.44
CA TYR A 31 1.66 -17.69 0.26
C TYR A 31 0.22 -18.01 0.66
N GLY A 32 -0.67 -17.05 0.51
CA GLY A 32 -2.09 -17.21 0.83
C GLY A 32 -2.91 -17.73 -0.34
N LYS A 33 -3.99 -18.48 -0.04
CA LYS A 33 -4.92 -18.99 -1.06
C LYS A 33 -5.60 -17.89 -1.87
N THR A 34 -5.79 -16.71 -1.28
CA THR A 34 -6.45 -15.53 -1.90
C THR A 34 -5.49 -14.56 -2.57
N SER A 35 -4.26 -14.44 -2.05
CA SER A 35 -3.28 -13.45 -2.55
C SER A 35 -2.15 -14.10 -3.37
N GLY A 36 -2.04 -15.42 -3.35
CA GLY A 36 -1.07 -16.19 -4.12
C GLY A 36 0.37 -15.67 -3.97
N MET A 37 1.06 -15.58 -5.10
CA MET A 37 2.46 -15.15 -5.19
C MET A 37 2.68 -13.68 -4.79
N THR A 38 1.66 -12.82 -4.88
CA THR A 38 1.80 -11.38 -4.63
C THR A 38 2.13 -11.08 -3.17
N ALA A 39 1.44 -11.71 -2.22
CA ALA A 39 1.71 -11.50 -0.78
C ALA A 39 3.13 -11.96 -0.41
N MET A 40 3.60 -13.06 -0.99
CA MET A 40 4.95 -13.53 -0.79
C MET A 40 5.99 -12.57 -1.36
N ARG A 41 5.76 -12.02 -2.55
CA ARG A 41 6.64 -11.01 -3.16
C ARG A 41 6.70 -9.74 -2.34
N ASP A 42 5.55 -9.23 -1.89
CA ASP A 42 5.48 -8.05 -1.05
C ASP A 42 6.24 -8.25 0.27
N TYR A 43 6.15 -9.44 0.86
CA TYR A 43 6.90 -9.78 2.06
C TYR A 43 8.41 -9.82 1.79
N VAL A 44 8.84 -10.43 0.69
CA VAL A 44 10.25 -10.44 0.27
C VAL A 44 10.76 -9.01 -0.04
N ASP A 45 9.94 -8.17 -0.67
CA ASP A 45 10.28 -6.77 -0.92
C ASP A 45 10.36 -5.96 0.39
N SER A 46 9.53 -6.26 1.40
CA SER A 46 9.65 -5.62 2.72
C SER A 46 10.97 -5.99 3.41
N ILE A 47 11.41 -7.24 3.31
CA ILE A 47 12.73 -7.66 3.81
C ILE A 47 13.85 -6.87 3.14
N TYR A 48 13.80 -6.74 1.81
CA TYR A 48 14.79 -5.96 1.08
C TYR A 48 14.82 -4.49 1.53
N ARG A 49 13.65 -3.86 1.66
CA ARG A 49 13.55 -2.46 2.11
C ARG A 49 14.09 -2.27 3.51
N ALA A 50 13.83 -3.20 4.42
CA ALA A 50 14.35 -3.14 5.78
C ALA A 50 15.90 -3.22 5.83
N PHE A 51 16.52 -4.02 4.96
CA PHE A 51 17.97 -4.02 4.82
C PHE A 51 18.51 -2.71 4.21
N ALA A 52 17.84 -2.18 3.19
CA ALA A 52 18.23 -0.90 2.59
C ALA A 52 18.16 0.22 3.62
N GLU A 53 17.12 0.24 4.46
CA GLU A 53 16.95 1.20 5.54
C GLU A 53 18.04 1.08 6.59
N TYR A 54 18.33 -0.15 7.04
CA TYR A 54 19.42 -0.38 7.98
C TYR A 54 20.72 0.21 7.49
N VAL A 55 21.05 0.03 6.20
CA VAL A 55 22.30 0.53 5.62
C VAL A 55 22.31 2.05 5.49
N LEU A 56 21.14 2.67 5.26
CA LEU A 56 21.01 4.13 5.17
C LEU A 56 21.10 4.81 6.55
N ASP A 57 20.57 4.17 7.60
CA ASP A 57 20.57 4.69 8.97
C ASP A 57 21.83 4.29 9.78
N ALA A 58 22.68 3.42 9.24
CA ALA A 58 23.89 2.99 9.92
C ALA A 58 24.93 4.13 9.96
N ASP A 59 25.39 4.48 11.16
CA ASP A 59 26.49 5.45 11.35
C ASP A 59 27.79 4.99 10.65
N ASP A 60 28.02 3.67 10.59
CA ASP A 60 29.08 3.02 9.82
C ASP A 60 28.49 2.20 8.68
N ILE A 61 28.67 2.63 7.45
CA ILE A 61 28.19 1.90 6.26
C ILE A 61 28.90 0.54 6.21
N PRO A 62 28.13 -0.58 6.19
CA PRO A 62 28.73 -1.91 6.12
C PRO A 62 29.65 -2.05 4.90
N THR A 63 30.86 -2.54 5.10
CA THR A 63 31.79 -2.77 3.99
C THR A 63 31.23 -3.85 3.05
N ALA A 64 31.51 -3.71 1.76
CA ALA A 64 31.05 -4.67 0.76
C ALA A 64 31.50 -6.10 1.11
N GLY A 65 30.54 -7.00 1.22
CA GLY A 65 30.80 -8.40 1.62
C GLY A 65 30.53 -8.70 3.09
N THR A 66 30.07 -7.72 3.89
CA THR A 66 29.65 -7.97 5.28
C THR A 66 28.59 -9.06 5.35
N PRO A 67 28.77 -10.12 6.17
CA PRO A 67 27.78 -11.18 6.29
C PRO A 67 26.54 -10.67 7.02
N ALA A 68 25.37 -10.99 6.50
CA ALA A 68 24.09 -10.75 7.15
C ALA A 68 23.36 -12.07 7.31
N LYS A 69 22.97 -12.42 8.53
CA LYS A 69 22.25 -13.67 8.84
C LYS A 69 20.79 -13.36 9.18
N LEU A 70 19.86 -14.01 8.47
CA LEU A 70 18.46 -14.02 8.81
C LEU A 70 18.10 -15.28 9.57
N THR A 71 17.31 -15.13 10.63
CA THR A 71 16.73 -16.20 11.45
C THR A 71 15.30 -15.85 11.82
N VAL A 72 14.51 -16.84 12.19
CA VAL A 72 13.14 -16.66 12.67
C VAL A 72 13.09 -16.91 14.17
N ASP A 73 12.52 -15.95 14.91
CA ASP A 73 12.22 -16.10 16.33
C ASP A 73 10.71 -15.92 16.54
N GLY A 74 10.00 -17.03 16.71
CA GLY A 74 8.54 -17.06 16.75
C GLY A 74 7.94 -16.57 15.42
N SER A 75 7.31 -15.41 15.43
CA SER A 75 6.76 -14.73 14.23
C SER A 75 7.64 -13.61 13.69
N ARG A 76 8.76 -13.31 14.36
CA ARG A 76 9.65 -12.18 14.02
C ARG A 76 10.79 -12.63 13.12
N LEU A 77 11.15 -11.79 12.19
CA LEU A 77 12.32 -11.99 11.34
C LEU A 77 13.50 -11.21 11.90
N MET A 78 14.45 -11.94 12.48
CA MET A 78 15.63 -11.38 13.10
C MET A 78 16.78 -11.30 12.10
N ALA A 79 17.49 -10.18 12.09
CA ALA A 79 18.71 -9.99 11.30
C ALA A 79 19.90 -9.72 12.21
N ALA A 80 21.04 -10.34 11.90
CA ALA A 80 22.32 -10.03 12.50
C ALA A 80 23.29 -9.64 11.36
N ILE A 81 23.95 -8.49 11.46
CA ILE A 81 24.84 -7.96 10.42
C ILE A 81 26.25 -7.85 11.01
N GLY A 82 27.22 -8.50 10.35
CA GLY A 82 28.58 -8.60 10.84
C GLY A 82 28.66 -9.33 12.18
N SER A 83 29.23 -8.66 13.18
CA SER A 83 29.32 -9.11 14.58
C SER A 83 28.26 -8.44 15.48
N GLY A 84 27.29 -7.73 14.90
CA GLY A 84 26.24 -7.03 15.64
C GLY A 84 25.24 -7.99 16.30
N GLU A 85 24.53 -7.50 17.32
CA GLU A 85 23.45 -8.24 17.95
C GLU A 85 22.25 -8.42 17.02
N PRO A 86 21.53 -9.56 17.10
CA PRO A 86 20.32 -9.76 16.31
C PRO A 86 19.22 -8.73 16.66
N PHE A 87 18.60 -8.16 15.66
CA PHE A 87 17.49 -7.22 15.82
C PHE A 87 16.29 -7.63 14.95
N ASP A 88 15.09 -7.19 15.32
CA ASP A 88 13.89 -7.41 14.51
C ASP A 88 13.97 -6.56 13.24
N LEU A 89 14.24 -7.22 12.11
CA LEU A 89 14.47 -6.56 10.82
C LEU A 89 13.26 -5.74 10.36
N LEU A 90 12.06 -6.32 10.50
CA LEU A 90 10.84 -5.66 10.01
C LEU A 90 10.36 -4.54 10.95
N ALA A 91 10.85 -4.50 12.19
CA ALA A 91 10.56 -3.39 13.10
C ALA A 91 11.23 -2.07 12.68
N LEU A 92 12.21 -2.12 11.78
CA LEU A 92 12.81 -0.91 11.19
C LEU A 92 11.84 -0.19 10.25
N LEU A 93 10.97 -0.91 9.56
CA LEU A 93 10.02 -0.34 8.59
C LEU A 93 9.01 0.66 9.19
N PRO A 94 8.46 0.47 10.42
CA PRO A 94 7.51 1.42 11.00
C PRO A 94 8.09 2.80 11.32
N ARG A 95 9.40 2.96 11.41
CA ARG A 95 10.04 4.27 11.68
C ARG A 95 9.96 5.21 10.47
N GLN A 96 10.04 4.69 9.25
CA GLN A 96 9.81 5.47 8.02
C GLN A 96 8.38 6.00 7.94
N TYR A 97 7.40 5.22 8.38
CA TYR A 97 6.00 5.63 8.35
C TYR A 97 5.68 6.77 9.31
N ARG A 98 6.40 6.92 10.41
CA ARG A 98 6.17 8.03 11.37
C ARG A 98 6.62 9.39 10.82
N GLY A 99 7.76 9.45 10.14
CA GLY A 99 8.19 10.68 9.47
C GLY A 99 7.26 11.08 8.33
N ASP A 100 6.78 10.11 7.56
CA ASP A 100 5.81 10.35 6.48
C ASP A 100 4.45 10.81 7.03
N VAL A 101 4.00 10.33 8.20
CA VAL A 101 2.74 10.78 8.83
C VAL A 101 2.84 12.24 9.25
N ASP A 102 3.91 12.63 9.93
CA ASP A 102 4.11 14.03 10.37
C ASP A 102 4.19 14.99 9.18
N ALA A 103 4.88 14.57 8.11
CA ALA A 103 4.97 15.35 6.87
C ALA A 103 3.60 15.50 6.17
N VAL A 104 2.80 14.43 6.14
CA VAL A 104 1.46 14.46 5.54
C VAL A 104 0.48 15.25 6.40
N GLU A 105 0.60 15.18 7.73
CA GLU A 105 -0.20 16.02 8.63
C GLU A 105 0.12 17.49 8.45
N ALA A 106 1.40 17.85 8.31
CA ALA A 106 1.79 19.22 8.01
C ALA A 106 1.25 19.69 6.64
N GLU A 107 1.24 18.82 5.62
CA GLU A 107 0.64 19.10 4.31
C GLU A 107 -0.89 19.32 4.43
N LEU A 108 -1.57 18.52 5.26
CA LEU A 108 -2.99 18.64 5.53
C LEU A 108 -3.30 19.95 6.27
N ASP A 109 -2.49 20.30 7.25
CA ASP A 109 -2.64 21.52 8.05
C ASP A 109 -2.36 22.80 7.24
N ALA A 110 -1.48 22.73 6.25
CA ALA A 110 -1.19 23.84 5.34
C ALA A 110 -2.38 24.26 4.46
N ILE A 111 -3.40 23.38 4.32
CA ILE A 111 -4.63 23.75 3.62
C ILE A 111 -5.39 24.76 4.46
N VAL A 112 -5.73 25.88 3.87
CA VAL A 112 -6.51 26.94 4.53
C VAL A 112 -7.98 26.53 4.61
N GLY A 113 -8.54 26.54 5.83
CA GLY A 113 -9.92 26.12 6.08
C GLY A 113 -10.13 24.61 6.00
N LEU A 114 -11.36 24.19 5.76
CA LEU A 114 -11.78 22.79 5.65
C LEU A 114 -11.53 21.95 6.92
N ASP A 115 -11.67 22.55 8.11
CA ASP A 115 -11.34 21.91 9.39
C ASP A 115 -12.13 20.64 9.62
N GLU A 116 -13.42 20.60 9.28
CA GLU A 116 -14.26 19.38 9.36
C GLU A 116 -13.73 18.26 8.45
N VAL A 117 -13.20 18.61 7.27
CA VAL A 117 -12.64 17.62 6.34
C VAL A 117 -11.30 17.10 6.85
N LYS A 118 -10.47 17.97 7.44
CA LYS A 118 -9.21 17.58 8.09
C LYS A 118 -9.46 16.60 9.23
N ASP A 119 -10.42 16.90 10.09
CA ASP A 119 -10.79 16.05 11.22
C ASP A 119 -11.36 14.71 10.73
N PHE A 120 -12.13 14.71 9.65
CA PHE A 120 -12.63 13.50 9.04
C PHE A 120 -11.48 12.62 8.49
N VAL A 121 -10.51 13.20 7.79
CA VAL A 121 -9.32 12.50 7.28
C VAL A 121 -8.52 11.87 8.43
N ARG A 122 -8.30 12.61 9.52
CA ARG A 122 -7.64 12.09 10.73
C ARG A 122 -8.44 10.96 11.37
N GLY A 123 -9.77 11.10 11.45
CA GLY A 123 -10.67 10.07 11.97
C GLY A 123 -10.60 8.76 11.19
N ILE A 124 -10.53 8.82 9.86
CA ILE A 124 -10.32 7.64 9.01
C ILE A 124 -8.99 6.97 9.35
N ALA A 125 -7.90 7.74 9.41
CA ALA A 125 -6.59 7.21 9.70
C ALA A 125 -6.52 6.53 11.08
N GLN A 126 -7.11 7.15 12.11
CA GLN A 126 -7.20 6.58 13.45
C GLN A 126 -8.00 5.27 13.47
N ASN A 127 -9.14 5.22 12.78
CA ASN A 127 -9.95 4.01 12.67
C ASN A 127 -9.18 2.87 12.01
N VAL A 128 -8.48 3.14 10.91
CA VAL A 128 -7.67 2.14 10.19
C VAL A 128 -6.54 1.63 11.09
N GLN A 129 -5.82 2.51 11.78
CA GLN A 129 -4.77 2.12 12.73
C GLN A 129 -5.32 1.28 13.89
N ALA A 130 -6.48 1.66 14.44
CA ALA A 130 -7.13 0.90 15.51
C ALA A 130 -7.49 -0.53 15.06
N GLN A 131 -7.98 -0.66 13.82
CA GLN A 131 -8.31 -1.97 13.25
C GLN A 131 -7.07 -2.81 12.94
N GLN A 132 -6.00 -2.21 12.43
CA GLN A 132 -4.72 -2.90 12.24
C GLN A 132 -4.18 -3.44 13.57
N LYS A 133 -4.25 -2.64 14.65
CA LYS A 133 -3.86 -3.08 16.00
C LYS A 133 -4.71 -4.25 16.50
N ARG A 134 -6.04 -4.20 16.30
CA ARG A 134 -6.95 -5.32 16.66
C ARG A 134 -6.64 -6.58 15.87
N LYS A 135 -6.39 -6.45 14.57
CA LYS A 135 -6.01 -7.58 13.70
C LYS A 135 -4.69 -8.20 14.14
N ALA A 136 -3.70 -7.39 14.52
CA ALA A 136 -2.42 -7.86 15.06
C ALA A 136 -2.56 -8.61 16.40
N GLN A 137 -3.62 -8.33 17.18
CA GLN A 137 -3.96 -9.03 18.43
C GLN A 137 -4.83 -10.28 18.20
N GLY A 138 -5.08 -10.68 16.94
CA GLY A 138 -5.89 -11.86 16.61
C GLY A 138 -7.40 -11.65 16.80
N LEU A 139 -7.85 -10.41 17.01
CA LEU A 139 -9.27 -10.10 17.14
C LEU A 139 -9.95 -10.06 15.77
N LYS A 140 -11.21 -10.51 15.71
CA LYS A 140 -12.03 -10.36 14.50
C LYS A 140 -12.24 -8.88 14.22
N VAL A 141 -11.89 -8.47 13.03
CA VAL A 141 -12.04 -7.09 12.55
C VAL A 141 -12.99 -7.12 11.36
N ALA A 142 -14.01 -6.25 11.36
CA ALA A 142 -14.84 -6.08 10.18
C ALA A 142 -14.03 -5.38 9.07
N ASP A 143 -14.23 -5.78 7.82
CA ASP A 143 -13.63 -5.08 6.69
C ASP A 143 -14.15 -3.64 6.62
N VAL A 144 -13.22 -2.68 6.61
CA VAL A 144 -13.58 -1.27 6.44
C VAL A 144 -13.84 -0.99 4.98
N ASN A 145 -15.04 -0.55 4.70
CA ASN A 145 -15.32 0.01 3.39
C ASN A 145 -14.62 1.38 3.30
N MET A 146 -13.62 1.47 2.41
CA MET A 146 -12.82 2.67 2.17
C MET A 146 -13.32 3.49 0.96
N HIS A 147 -14.50 3.17 0.41
CA HIS A 147 -15.10 3.96 -0.66
C HIS A 147 -15.65 5.27 -0.10
N MET A 148 -15.30 6.39 -0.76
CA MET A 148 -15.66 7.73 -0.32
C MET A 148 -16.23 8.54 -1.48
N ILE A 149 -17.13 9.45 -1.17
CA ILE A 149 -17.69 10.39 -2.12
C ILE A 149 -17.26 11.80 -1.69
N PHE A 150 -16.55 12.49 -2.58
CA PHE A 150 -16.16 13.89 -2.39
C PHE A 150 -17.17 14.79 -3.08
N THR A 151 -17.90 15.57 -2.30
CA THR A 151 -18.89 16.55 -2.81
C THR A 151 -18.41 17.96 -2.59
N GLY A 152 -18.80 18.88 -3.47
CA GLY A 152 -18.44 20.29 -3.36
C GLY A 152 -18.29 20.94 -4.72
N ASN A 153 -18.23 22.27 -4.73
CA ASN A 153 -18.10 23.09 -5.95
C ASN A 153 -16.76 22.84 -6.68
N PRO A 154 -16.65 23.11 -7.98
CA PRO A 154 -15.38 23.11 -8.68
C PRO A 154 -14.35 24.00 -7.97
N GLY A 155 -13.07 23.56 -7.96
CA GLY A 155 -11.97 24.33 -7.36
C GLY A 155 -11.89 24.31 -5.83
N THR A 156 -12.73 23.53 -5.12
CA THR A 156 -12.69 23.44 -3.63
C THR A 156 -11.63 22.51 -3.06
N GLY A 157 -10.70 22.00 -3.88
CA GLY A 157 -9.59 21.17 -3.42
C GLY A 157 -9.91 19.68 -3.23
N LYS A 158 -11.00 19.16 -3.82
CA LYS A 158 -11.39 17.74 -3.70
C LYS A 158 -10.26 16.78 -4.06
N THR A 159 -9.62 16.99 -5.22
CA THR A 159 -8.51 16.17 -5.69
C THR A 159 -7.27 16.31 -4.79
N THR A 160 -7.01 17.51 -4.27
CA THR A 160 -5.92 17.76 -3.33
C THR A 160 -6.11 16.96 -2.03
N ILE A 161 -7.31 16.99 -1.45
CA ILE A 161 -7.65 16.21 -0.26
C ILE A 161 -7.54 14.71 -0.54
N ALA A 162 -8.02 14.24 -1.71
CA ALA A 162 -7.90 12.82 -2.08
C ALA A 162 -6.43 12.37 -2.19
N ARG A 163 -5.56 13.24 -2.71
CA ARG A 163 -4.11 12.98 -2.81
C ARG A 163 -3.45 12.91 -1.43
N ILE A 164 -3.78 13.84 -0.54
CA ILE A 164 -3.26 13.85 0.83
C ILE A 164 -3.76 12.61 1.59
N LEU A 165 -5.04 12.25 1.44
CA LEU A 165 -5.60 11.04 2.02
C LEU A 165 -4.88 9.77 1.53
N ALA A 166 -4.58 9.66 0.23
CA ALA A 166 -3.83 8.54 -0.31
C ALA A 166 -2.42 8.44 0.31
N LYS A 167 -1.72 9.57 0.45
CA LYS A 167 -0.43 9.65 1.15
C LYS A 167 -0.56 9.25 2.62
N TYR A 168 -1.61 9.73 3.30
CA TYR A 168 -1.85 9.43 4.71
C TYR A 168 -2.10 7.94 4.93
N LEU A 169 -2.96 7.33 4.11
CA LEU A 169 -3.26 5.90 4.18
C LEU A 169 -2.02 5.04 3.87
N LYS A 170 -1.15 5.50 2.99
CA LYS A 170 0.17 4.87 2.78
C LYS A 170 1.05 5.01 4.02
N ALA A 171 1.17 6.22 4.57
CA ALA A 171 2.02 6.50 5.72
C ALA A 171 1.65 5.67 6.95
N ILE A 172 0.36 5.38 7.16
CA ILE A 172 -0.12 4.50 8.22
C ILE A 172 -0.11 3.00 7.85
N GLY A 173 0.39 2.63 6.65
CA GLY A 173 0.47 1.25 6.18
C GLY A 173 -0.88 0.63 5.79
N ALA A 174 -1.92 1.42 5.57
CA ALA A 174 -3.23 0.94 5.10
C ALA A 174 -3.22 0.60 3.61
N LEU A 175 -2.43 1.32 2.84
CA LEU A 175 -2.20 1.09 1.42
C LEU A 175 -0.75 0.66 1.19
N ARG A 176 -0.55 -0.25 0.24
CA ARG A 176 0.79 -0.71 -0.18
C ARG A 176 1.51 0.35 -1.02
N GLY A 177 0.78 1.01 -1.91
CA GLY A 177 1.23 2.14 -2.71
C GLY A 177 0.53 3.42 -2.24
N GLY A 178 1.17 4.57 -2.38
CA GLY A 178 0.54 5.87 -2.10
C GLY A 178 0.13 6.59 -3.38
N GLN A 179 0.09 5.87 -4.52
CA GLN A 179 -0.31 6.46 -5.79
C GLN A 179 -1.80 6.81 -5.77
N LEU A 180 -2.11 7.99 -6.27
CA LEU A 180 -3.44 8.38 -6.67
C LEU A 180 -3.53 8.29 -8.19
N VAL A 181 -4.39 7.42 -8.70
CA VAL A 181 -4.70 7.33 -10.13
C VAL A 181 -5.96 8.17 -10.36
N GLU A 182 -5.76 9.34 -10.94
CA GLU A 182 -6.84 10.27 -11.28
C GLU A 182 -7.36 9.93 -12.67
N VAL A 183 -8.66 9.74 -12.79
CA VAL A 183 -9.31 9.40 -14.05
C VAL A 183 -10.63 10.15 -14.20
N THR A 184 -11.01 10.35 -15.44
CA THR A 184 -12.30 10.89 -15.85
C THR A 184 -13.11 9.83 -16.58
N ARG A 185 -14.33 10.15 -16.97
CA ARG A 185 -15.12 9.28 -17.83
C ARG A 185 -14.36 8.87 -19.11
N ALA A 186 -13.59 9.75 -19.71
CA ALA A 186 -12.88 9.48 -20.96
C ALA A 186 -11.80 8.39 -20.82
N ASP A 187 -11.28 8.22 -19.62
CA ASP A 187 -10.25 7.21 -19.32
C ASP A 187 -10.85 5.83 -18.99
N LEU A 188 -12.14 5.79 -18.68
CA LEU A 188 -12.86 4.57 -18.28
C LEU A 188 -13.73 4.01 -19.41
N VAL A 189 -14.31 4.89 -20.24
CA VAL A 189 -15.28 4.53 -21.26
C VAL A 189 -14.64 4.40 -22.62
N GLY A 190 -14.74 3.22 -23.23
CA GLY A 190 -14.24 2.93 -24.57
C GLY A 190 -15.03 3.66 -25.66
N ARG A 191 -14.38 3.89 -26.80
CA ARG A 191 -15.00 4.52 -27.98
C ARG A 191 -15.87 3.57 -28.80
N TYR A 192 -15.67 2.25 -28.64
CA TYR A 192 -16.36 1.21 -29.40
C TYR A 192 -16.95 0.16 -28.45
N VAL A 193 -17.98 -0.54 -28.94
CA VAL A 193 -18.60 -1.64 -28.19
C VAL A 193 -17.55 -2.70 -27.81
N GLY A 194 -17.57 -3.15 -26.57
CA GLY A 194 -16.64 -4.15 -26.03
C GLY A 194 -15.28 -3.59 -25.59
N HIS A 195 -15.02 -2.29 -25.71
CA HIS A 195 -13.75 -1.69 -25.29
C HIS A 195 -13.80 -1.11 -23.87
N THR A 196 -14.98 -0.85 -23.32
CA THR A 196 -15.15 -0.21 -22.01
C THR A 196 -14.64 -1.09 -20.86
N ALA A 197 -15.11 -2.34 -20.79
CA ALA A 197 -14.70 -3.24 -19.71
C ALA A 197 -13.19 -3.53 -19.68
N PRO A 198 -12.49 -3.82 -20.81
CA PRO A 198 -11.04 -3.95 -20.82
C PRO A 198 -10.31 -2.69 -20.37
N LEU A 199 -10.74 -1.51 -20.85
CA LEU A 199 -10.14 -0.22 -20.49
C LEU A 199 -10.32 0.08 -18.99
N THR A 200 -11.54 -0.05 -18.47
CA THR A 200 -11.84 0.11 -17.05
C THR A 200 -11.02 -0.86 -16.20
N ASN A 201 -10.88 -2.12 -16.61
CA ASN A 201 -10.07 -3.10 -15.93
C ASN A 201 -8.58 -2.71 -15.89
N GLN A 202 -8.04 -2.19 -16.97
CA GLN A 202 -6.65 -1.71 -17.02
C GLN A 202 -6.43 -0.56 -16.03
N VAL A 203 -7.36 0.39 -15.95
CA VAL A 203 -7.32 1.48 -14.99
C VAL A 203 -7.37 0.97 -13.56
N ILE A 204 -8.30 0.05 -13.25
CA ILE A 204 -8.39 -0.58 -11.92
C ILE A 204 -7.07 -1.28 -11.55
N GLN A 205 -6.47 -2.02 -12.49
CA GLN A 205 -5.19 -2.70 -12.26
C GLN A 205 -4.06 -1.71 -11.95
N SER A 206 -4.03 -0.54 -12.61
CA SER A 206 -3.02 0.49 -12.35
C SER A 206 -3.16 1.15 -10.98
N ALA A 207 -4.36 1.14 -10.41
CA ALA A 207 -4.67 1.71 -9.09
C ALA A 207 -4.52 0.71 -7.93
N LEU A 208 -4.26 -0.58 -8.22
CA LEU A 208 -4.14 -1.60 -7.18
C LEU A 208 -3.05 -1.25 -6.16
N GLY A 209 -3.43 -1.32 -4.89
CA GLY A 209 -2.55 -0.96 -3.77
C GLY A 209 -2.49 0.54 -3.48
N GLY A 210 -3.12 1.38 -4.30
CA GLY A 210 -3.26 2.82 -4.14
C GLY A 210 -4.72 3.26 -4.06
N VAL A 211 -5.01 4.45 -4.59
CA VAL A 211 -6.36 5.05 -4.65
C VAL A 211 -6.73 5.33 -6.10
N LEU A 212 -7.89 4.87 -6.51
CA LEU A 212 -8.53 5.30 -7.76
C LEU A 212 -9.47 6.47 -7.46
N PHE A 213 -9.15 7.63 -8.00
CA PHE A 213 -9.98 8.84 -7.90
C PHE A 213 -10.67 9.10 -9.24
N ILE A 214 -11.99 9.02 -9.24
CA ILE A 214 -12.79 9.29 -10.43
C ILE A 214 -13.32 10.71 -10.31
N ASP A 215 -12.76 11.60 -11.09
CA ASP A 215 -13.23 12.98 -11.15
C ASP A 215 -14.51 13.06 -11.97
N GLU A 216 -15.40 13.95 -11.56
CA GLU A 216 -16.74 14.09 -12.16
C GLU A 216 -17.49 12.75 -12.33
N ALA A 217 -17.42 11.88 -11.28
CA ALA A 217 -18.00 10.53 -11.34
C ALA A 217 -19.46 10.50 -11.80
N TYR A 218 -20.23 11.57 -11.56
CA TYR A 218 -21.60 11.73 -12.08
C TYR A 218 -21.68 11.66 -13.61
N SER A 219 -20.59 12.00 -14.30
CA SER A 219 -20.54 11.93 -15.77
C SER A 219 -20.57 10.52 -16.33
N LEU A 220 -20.29 9.50 -15.50
CA LEU A 220 -20.40 8.08 -15.86
C LEU A 220 -21.85 7.66 -16.08
N TYR A 221 -22.81 8.32 -15.43
CA TYR A 221 -24.22 8.03 -15.60
C TYR A 221 -24.92 9.19 -16.32
N ARG A 222 -25.26 8.99 -17.58
CA ARG A 222 -25.97 9.98 -18.42
C ARG A 222 -27.39 9.55 -18.79
N GLY A 223 -27.97 8.66 -17.99
CA GLY A 223 -29.28 8.09 -18.24
C GLY A 223 -29.24 6.65 -18.78
N GLY A 224 -30.38 6.01 -18.88
CA GLY A 224 -30.49 4.58 -19.22
C GLY A 224 -30.08 4.20 -20.66
N GLU A 225 -29.93 5.20 -21.55
CA GLU A 225 -29.47 4.98 -22.92
C GLU A 225 -27.91 4.95 -23.03
N ASP A 226 -27.19 5.37 -21.99
CA ASP A 226 -25.72 5.35 -21.96
C ASP A 226 -25.19 3.99 -21.46
N SER A 227 -25.24 3.00 -22.32
CA SER A 227 -24.77 1.65 -21.99
C SER A 227 -23.28 1.58 -21.66
N PHE A 228 -22.44 2.42 -22.24
CA PHE A 228 -20.99 2.43 -22.01
C PHE A 228 -20.62 2.91 -20.62
N GLY A 229 -21.28 3.96 -20.13
CA GLY A 229 -21.05 4.43 -18.77
C GLY A 229 -21.53 3.42 -17.72
N LEU A 230 -22.67 2.76 -17.95
CA LEU A 230 -23.17 1.68 -17.11
C LEU A 230 -22.19 0.49 -17.09
N GLU A 231 -21.67 0.06 -18.25
CA GLU A 231 -20.66 -1.01 -18.35
C GLU A 231 -19.39 -0.68 -17.53
N ALA A 232 -18.95 0.57 -17.54
CA ALA A 232 -17.81 1.00 -16.73
C ALA A 232 -18.11 0.91 -15.23
N ILE A 233 -19.31 1.32 -14.80
CA ILE A 233 -19.74 1.22 -13.40
C ILE A 233 -19.86 -0.24 -12.96
N ASP A 234 -20.50 -1.09 -13.75
CA ASP A 234 -20.68 -2.51 -13.46
C ASP A 234 -19.34 -3.22 -13.34
N THR A 235 -18.40 -2.94 -14.24
CA THR A 235 -17.03 -3.48 -14.20
C THR A 235 -16.30 -3.13 -12.89
N GLN A 236 -16.53 -1.92 -12.35
CA GLN A 236 -15.94 -1.51 -11.06
C GLN A 236 -16.62 -2.23 -9.88
N VAL A 237 -17.94 -2.46 -9.96
CA VAL A 237 -18.69 -3.14 -8.90
C VAL A 237 -18.34 -4.62 -8.82
N GLU A 238 -18.22 -5.31 -9.95
CA GLU A 238 -17.88 -6.74 -10.03
C GLU A 238 -16.48 -7.04 -9.46
N ARG A 239 -15.56 -6.09 -9.57
CA ARG A 239 -14.18 -6.21 -9.07
C ARG A 239 -14.01 -5.87 -7.58
N ARG A 240 -15.06 -5.56 -6.85
CA ARG A 240 -14.97 -5.46 -5.40
C ARG A 240 -14.48 -6.80 -4.86
N PRO A 241 -13.39 -6.84 -4.07
CA PRO A 241 -13.05 -8.08 -3.38
C PRO A 241 -14.26 -8.44 -2.50
N CYS A 242 -14.90 -9.56 -2.82
CA CYS A 242 -15.96 -10.11 -1.97
C CYS A 242 -15.33 -10.33 -0.59
N PRO A 243 -15.91 -9.85 0.51
CA PRO A 243 -15.43 -10.22 1.84
C PRO A 243 -15.49 -11.75 1.90
N ALA A 244 -14.34 -12.37 2.19
CA ALA A 244 -14.26 -13.80 2.39
C ALA A 244 -15.24 -14.19 3.50
N GLN A 245 -16.23 -15.02 3.15
CA GLN A 245 -17.15 -15.65 4.10
C GLN A 245 -16.41 -16.56 5.06
#